data_7835977626d28b4507787fc1394a9eab
#
_entry.id   7835977626d28b4507787fc1394a9eab
#
_cell.length_a   1.000
_cell.length_b   1.000
_cell.length_c   1.000
_cell.angle_alpha   90.00
_cell.angle_beta   90.00
_cell.angle_gamma   90.00
#
_symmetry.space_group_name_H-M   'P 1'
#
loop_
_entity.id
_entity.type
_entity.pdbx_description
1 polymer ?
#
loop_
_entity_poly.entity_id
_entity_poly.type
_entity_poly.pdbx_seq_one_letter_code
_entity_poly.pdbx_strand_id
1 'polypeptide(L)'
;MGRDKNTFLRRFHQARWDEDFIFEMSVPGERGVLVPKAHTGIQAEVGDGLSVIPNNLRRKDAPALPEVNQMRVVRHFMRLSQETMGMDVTIDARGTCTMKYSPKVQEHIAARHPGIVAVHPLQDGDTIQGILEIYYQLEQFLKEISGLDRFSFQPAGGAQAIFCNACISRAYHASRGERQRNEIITTIFSHPANAASPATAGYKVITLMPDENGYPDLEAMKAALSERTAGIFITNPEDTGIYNSRIEEFVKSAHAAGALCVYDQANANGLLGIARAKEVGFDMCHFNLHKTFSAPHGSQGPAVGAMGVRKELAKFLPIPTVEFNGGKYYLDYSRPESIGRVKFFFGNIPVLLKAYAWIRQLGADGLKEVSQCAVLNSNYMEKKIRQIAGVVVRHGEGRRRLEQVRYSWEKLKKDTGVSTNDIARRLADYGLQHYMTSHHPWLVPEPFTLEPCESYSKDDIDEYVAVLRQISKEAYEDPELVKNAPYNSVVHKIPAPRIDEPERIAVTWRQYKKRDVTD
;
A
#
# COMPACT_ATOMS: atom_id res chain seq x y z
N MET A 1 34.92 1.29 -18.74
CA MET A 1 34.20 2.10 -19.72
C MET A 1 33.45 3.16 -18.97
N GLY A 2 33.88 4.45 -19.07
CA GLY A 2 33.22 5.55 -18.38
C GLY A 2 31.79 5.77 -18.90
N ARG A 3 30.85 6.03 -18.01
CA ARG A 3 29.52 6.52 -18.41
C ARG A 3 29.71 7.76 -19.28
N ASP A 4 29.08 7.76 -20.45
CA ASP A 4 28.81 9.01 -21.14
C ASP A 4 27.94 9.86 -20.20
N LYS A 5 28.52 10.93 -19.63
CA LYS A 5 27.87 11.79 -18.63
C LYS A 5 26.60 12.47 -19.16
N ASN A 6 26.28 12.31 -20.44
CA ASN A 6 25.10 12.89 -21.10
C ASN A 6 23.95 11.92 -21.32
N THR A 7 24.10 10.63 -21.02
CA THR A 7 23.01 9.64 -21.18
C THR A 7 22.76 8.93 -19.86
N PHE A 8 21.59 9.21 -19.25
CA PHE A 8 21.11 8.52 -18.05
C PHE A 8 20.58 7.10 -18.35
N LEU A 9 20.59 6.65 -19.61
CA LEU A 9 20.09 5.35 -20.00
C LEU A 9 21.05 4.24 -19.57
N ARG A 10 20.58 3.28 -18.79
CA ARG A 10 21.33 2.08 -18.42
C ARG A 10 21.16 0.98 -19.45
N ARG A 11 22.20 0.20 -19.64
CA ARG A 11 22.07 -1.12 -20.25
C ARG A 11 21.64 -2.07 -19.15
N PHE A 12 20.39 -2.46 -19.19
CA PHE A 12 19.80 -3.37 -18.20
C PHE A 12 19.56 -4.74 -18.84
N HIS A 13 19.82 -5.77 -18.05
CA HIS A 13 19.49 -7.15 -18.35
C HIS A 13 19.22 -7.86 -17.02
N GLN A 14 18.05 -8.41 -16.84
CA GLN A 14 17.71 -9.15 -15.65
C GLN A 14 18.37 -10.53 -15.67
N ALA A 15 18.75 -11.05 -14.50
CA ALA A 15 19.18 -12.45 -14.40
C ALA A 15 18.05 -13.35 -14.85
N ARG A 16 18.37 -14.41 -15.58
CA ARG A 16 17.41 -15.41 -16.04
C ARG A 16 17.93 -16.79 -15.70
N TRP A 17 17.09 -17.54 -14.99
CA TRP A 17 17.29 -18.93 -14.63
C TRP A 17 16.09 -19.71 -15.15
N ASP A 18 16.27 -20.80 -15.85
CA ASP A 18 15.18 -21.69 -16.22
C ASP A 18 14.87 -22.59 -15.01
N GLU A 19 14.21 -22.01 -13.99
CA GLU A 19 13.88 -22.70 -12.75
C GLU A 19 12.52 -23.39 -12.86
N ASP A 20 12.52 -24.69 -12.63
CA ASP A 20 11.31 -25.50 -12.50
C ASP A 20 10.52 -25.10 -11.25
N PHE A 21 9.23 -25.42 -11.20
CA PHE A 21 8.50 -25.33 -9.94
C PHE A 21 9.06 -26.30 -8.91
N ILE A 22 9.08 -25.89 -7.63
CA ILE A 22 9.61 -26.72 -6.54
C ILE A 22 9.00 -28.12 -6.48
N PHE A 23 7.73 -28.29 -6.94
CA PHE A 23 7.08 -29.60 -7.04
C PHE A 23 7.62 -30.45 -8.18
N GLU A 24 8.11 -29.83 -9.26
CA GLU A 24 8.73 -30.53 -10.39
C GLU A 24 10.16 -30.97 -10.03
N MET A 25 10.81 -30.25 -9.11
CA MET A 25 12.12 -30.61 -8.60
C MET A 25 12.12 -31.78 -7.62
N SER A 26 10.95 -32.29 -7.25
CA SER A 26 10.80 -33.35 -6.25
C SER A 26 11.44 -34.67 -6.71
N VAL A 27 12.28 -35.23 -5.87
CA VAL A 27 12.90 -36.54 -6.09
C VAL A 27 12.51 -37.46 -4.93
N PRO A 28 11.83 -38.59 -5.22
CA PRO A 28 11.40 -39.52 -4.17
C PRO A 28 12.57 -39.94 -3.27
N GLY A 29 12.40 -39.80 -1.95
CA GLY A 29 13.41 -40.12 -0.96
C GLY A 29 14.36 -39.00 -0.58
N GLU A 30 14.43 -37.89 -1.34
CA GLU A 30 15.18 -36.71 -0.90
C GLU A 30 14.53 -36.07 0.32
N ARG A 31 15.37 -35.62 1.27
CA ARG A 31 14.91 -34.97 2.52
C ARG A 31 15.66 -33.67 2.76
N GLY A 32 14.93 -32.62 3.12
CA GLY A 32 15.48 -31.34 3.55
C GLY A 32 16.17 -31.42 4.91
N VAL A 33 15.58 -32.17 5.83
CA VAL A 33 16.10 -32.39 7.19
C VAL A 33 16.12 -33.88 7.50
N LEU A 34 17.22 -34.38 8.04
CA LEU A 34 17.33 -35.76 8.52
C LEU A 34 16.88 -35.82 9.97
N VAL A 35 15.81 -36.56 10.23
CA VAL A 35 15.33 -36.85 11.58
C VAL A 35 15.96 -38.14 12.06
N PRO A 36 16.49 -38.22 13.28
CA PRO A 36 17.00 -39.47 13.84
C PRO A 36 15.92 -40.56 13.83
N LYS A 37 16.32 -41.77 13.51
CA LYS A 37 15.43 -42.94 13.64
C LYS A 37 15.18 -43.23 15.10
N ALA A 38 13.97 -43.67 15.44
CA ALA A 38 13.69 -44.18 16.78
C ALA A 38 14.60 -45.37 17.11
N HIS A 39 15.10 -45.43 18.34
CA HIS A 39 15.93 -46.54 18.81
C HIS A 39 15.12 -47.86 18.73
N THR A 40 15.75 -48.91 18.21
CA THR A 40 15.09 -50.18 17.98
C THR A 40 14.48 -50.79 19.24
N GLY A 41 15.13 -50.60 20.41
CA GLY A 41 14.60 -51.02 21.70
C GLY A 41 13.30 -50.31 22.10
N ILE A 42 13.20 -49.00 21.83
CA ILE A 42 11.95 -48.24 22.05
C ILE A 42 10.86 -48.76 21.14
N GLN A 43 11.18 -48.98 19.89
CA GLN A 43 10.22 -49.48 18.88
C GLN A 43 9.73 -50.92 19.19
N ALA A 44 10.63 -51.76 19.71
CA ALA A 44 10.28 -53.12 20.11
C ALA A 44 9.39 -53.13 21.36
N GLU A 45 9.57 -52.23 22.29
CA GLU A 45 8.81 -52.15 23.55
C GLU A 45 7.41 -51.49 23.35
N VAL A 46 7.36 -50.41 22.57
CA VAL A 46 6.12 -49.59 22.39
C VAL A 46 5.31 -50.05 21.17
N GLY A 47 5.96 -50.67 20.18
CA GLY A 47 5.32 -51.04 18.91
C GLY A 47 4.92 -49.80 18.05
N ASP A 48 3.76 -49.88 17.43
CA ASP A 48 3.18 -48.77 16.69
C ASP A 48 2.46 -47.79 17.63
N GLY A 49 3.17 -46.74 18.06
CA GLY A 49 2.63 -45.70 18.95
C GLY A 49 1.41 -44.96 18.39
N LEU A 50 1.13 -45.13 17.10
CA LEU A 50 -0.03 -44.49 16.45
C LEU A 50 -1.27 -45.40 16.45
N SER A 51 -1.17 -46.62 16.99
CA SER A 51 -2.29 -47.60 17.04
C SER A 51 -3.52 -47.09 17.79
N VAL A 52 -3.36 -46.08 18.66
CA VAL A 52 -4.43 -45.39 19.39
C VAL A 52 -5.32 -44.54 18.46
N ILE A 53 -4.86 -44.19 17.25
CA ILE A 53 -5.67 -43.45 16.27
C ILE A 53 -6.49 -44.46 15.46
N PRO A 54 -7.82 -44.36 15.42
CA PRO A 54 -8.67 -45.24 14.60
C PRO A 54 -8.25 -45.22 13.13
N ASN A 55 -8.28 -46.39 12.47
CA ASN A 55 -7.81 -46.53 11.09
C ASN A 55 -8.53 -45.62 10.08
N ASN A 56 -9.81 -45.34 10.30
CA ASN A 56 -10.60 -44.43 9.47
C ASN A 56 -10.19 -42.95 9.62
N LEU A 57 -9.47 -42.60 10.67
CA LEU A 57 -8.95 -41.25 10.92
C LEU A 57 -7.47 -41.14 10.53
N ARG A 58 -6.79 -42.26 10.27
CA ARG A 58 -5.41 -42.27 9.82
C ARG A 58 -5.32 -41.84 8.34
N ARG A 59 -4.35 -41.01 8.04
CA ARG A 59 -4.01 -40.70 6.66
C ARG A 59 -3.43 -41.95 6.00
N LYS A 60 -3.96 -42.32 4.81
CA LYS A 60 -3.46 -43.46 4.03
C LYS A 60 -2.15 -43.14 3.32
N ASP A 61 -2.10 -41.94 2.75
CA ASP A 61 -0.94 -41.47 1.97
C ASP A 61 -0.25 -40.29 2.65
N ALA A 62 1.05 -40.16 2.46
CA ALA A 62 1.79 -38.99 2.89
C ALA A 62 1.25 -37.71 2.18
N PRO A 63 1.40 -36.52 2.81
CA PRO A 63 1.09 -35.27 2.13
C PRO A 63 1.89 -35.19 0.82
N ALA A 64 1.22 -34.76 -0.27
CA ALA A 64 1.86 -34.56 -1.57
C ALA A 64 2.72 -33.27 -1.55
N LEU A 65 3.76 -33.27 -0.73
CA LEU A 65 4.76 -32.20 -0.64
C LEU A 65 5.99 -32.58 -1.46
N PRO A 66 6.75 -31.60 -1.98
CA PRO A 66 7.96 -31.86 -2.73
C PRO A 66 9.05 -32.46 -1.81
N GLU A 67 9.70 -33.50 -2.28
CA GLU A 67 10.87 -34.11 -1.64
C GLU A 67 12.12 -33.52 -2.29
N VAL A 68 12.74 -32.52 -1.63
CA VAL A 68 13.86 -31.75 -2.15
C VAL A 68 14.86 -31.53 -1.03
N ASN A 69 16.16 -31.69 -1.30
CA ASN A 69 17.18 -31.44 -0.31
C ASN A 69 17.37 -29.94 -0.03
N GLN A 70 17.89 -29.63 1.16
CA GLN A 70 18.02 -28.26 1.66
C GLN A 70 18.81 -27.33 0.71
N MET A 71 19.89 -27.81 0.12
CA MET A 71 20.69 -26.99 -0.77
C MET A 71 19.98 -26.65 -2.07
N ARG A 72 19.20 -27.59 -2.61
CA ARG A 72 18.37 -27.32 -3.81
C ARG A 72 17.29 -26.30 -3.50
N VAL A 73 16.63 -26.40 -2.35
CA VAL A 73 15.64 -25.40 -1.88
C VAL A 73 16.28 -24.02 -1.79
N VAL A 74 17.45 -23.90 -1.15
CA VAL A 74 18.15 -22.61 -1.03
C VAL A 74 18.50 -22.03 -2.43
N ARG A 75 19.08 -22.85 -3.30
CA ARG A 75 19.45 -22.39 -4.65
C ARG A 75 18.22 -21.94 -5.45
N HIS A 76 17.15 -22.72 -5.39
CA HIS A 76 15.89 -22.39 -6.07
C HIS A 76 15.39 -20.99 -5.69
N PHE A 77 15.19 -20.73 -4.40
CA PHE A 77 14.71 -19.42 -3.96
C PHE A 77 15.72 -18.28 -4.15
N MET A 78 17.03 -18.57 -4.08
CA MET A 78 18.06 -17.57 -4.37
C MET A 78 18.08 -17.17 -5.85
N ARG A 79 17.87 -18.10 -6.78
CA ARG A 79 17.76 -17.81 -8.20
C ARG A 79 16.50 -17.00 -8.49
N LEU A 80 15.34 -17.43 -7.97
CA LEU A 80 14.10 -16.66 -8.10
C LEU A 80 14.23 -15.23 -7.53
N SER A 81 15.00 -15.04 -6.45
CA SER A 81 15.22 -13.70 -5.89
C SER A 81 16.00 -12.77 -6.82
N GLN A 82 16.86 -13.31 -7.70
CA GLN A 82 17.59 -12.54 -8.70
C GLN A 82 16.70 -12.13 -9.89
N GLU A 83 15.58 -12.80 -10.07
CA GLU A 83 14.58 -12.54 -11.11
C GLU A 83 13.50 -11.55 -10.67
N THR A 84 13.67 -10.91 -9.53
CA THR A 84 12.74 -9.92 -9.01
C THR A 84 13.34 -8.53 -9.02
N MET A 85 12.49 -7.54 -9.27
CA MET A 85 12.83 -6.13 -9.10
C MET A 85 12.30 -5.63 -7.76
N GLY A 86 13.11 -4.93 -7.00
CA GLY A 86 12.74 -4.34 -5.72
C GLY A 86 13.33 -2.95 -5.55
N MET A 87 12.83 -2.20 -4.59
CA MET A 87 13.25 -0.81 -4.31
C MET A 87 14.74 -0.65 -4.00
N ASP A 88 15.42 -1.72 -3.59
CA ASP A 88 16.87 -1.71 -3.35
C ASP A 88 17.70 -1.78 -4.65
N VAL A 89 17.05 -2.10 -5.76
CA VAL A 89 17.70 -2.35 -7.07
C VAL A 89 17.22 -1.34 -8.11
N THR A 90 15.94 -0.92 -8.05
CA THR A 90 15.31 -0.13 -9.09
C THR A 90 14.67 1.14 -8.54
N ILE A 91 14.51 2.14 -9.40
CA ILE A 91 13.72 3.34 -9.08
C ILE A 91 12.24 2.99 -9.20
N ASP A 92 11.47 3.27 -8.17
CA ASP A 92 10.03 3.07 -8.11
C ASP A 92 9.32 4.40 -7.80
N ALA A 93 9.00 5.15 -8.84
CA ALA A 93 8.34 6.45 -8.72
C ALA A 93 6.80 6.35 -8.82
N ARG A 94 6.20 5.19 -8.49
CA ARG A 94 4.74 5.01 -8.53
C ARG A 94 4.05 5.97 -7.57
N GLY A 95 3.14 6.78 -8.08
CA GLY A 95 2.20 7.56 -7.30
C GLY A 95 1.01 6.74 -6.80
N THR A 96 0.22 7.32 -5.91
CA THR A 96 -0.94 6.70 -5.23
C THR A 96 -0.53 5.60 -4.23
N CYS A 97 0.48 4.80 -4.56
CA CYS A 97 1.01 3.72 -3.73
C CYS A 97 2.49 3.95 -3.43
N THR A 98 2.85 5.13 -2.94
CA THR A 98 4.24 5.50 -2.63
C THR A 98 4.97 4.39 -1.89
N MET A 99 5.99 3.85 -2.50
CA MET A 99 6.82 2.80 -1.91
C MET A 99 8.18 3.41 -1.58
N LYS A 100 8.26 4.08 -0.43
CA LYS A 100 9.50 4.69 0.03
C LYS A 100 10.57 3.65 0.35
N TYR A 101 11.83 4.08 0.24
CA TYR A 101 12.95 3.33 0.78
C TYR A 101 12.76 3.04 2.27
N SER A 102 13.03 1.81 2.68
CA SER A 102 13.04 1.42 4.09
C SER A 102 14.47 1.38 4.60
N PRO A 103 14.84 2.22 5.58
CA PRO A 103 16.17 2.15 6.19
C PRO A 103 16.48 0.74 6.70
N LYS A 104 17.66 0.21 6.38
CA LYS A 104 18.03 -1.18 6.70
C LYS A 104 18.07 -1.46 8.20
N VAL A 105 18.35 -0.45 9.03
CA VAL A 105 18.31 -0.59 10.48
C VAL A 105 16.90 -0.91 10.98
N GLN A 106 15.88 -0.32 10.40
CA GLN A 106 14.47 -0.59 10.75
C GLN A 106 14.07 -2.01 10.37
N GLU A 107 14.45 -2.45 9.18
CA GLU A 107 14.23 -3.84 8.73
C GLU A 107 14.96 -4.84 9.63
N HIS A 108 16.22 -4.56 9.98
CA HIS A 108 16.98 -5.42 10.85
C HIS A 108 16.35 -5.57 12.24
N ILE A 109 15.95 -4.45 12.86
CA ILE A 109 15.30 -4.49 14.17
C ILE A 109 13.97 -5.24 14.09
N ALA A 110 13.12 -4.92 13.11
CA ALA A 110 11.81 -5.55 12.96
C ALA A 110 11.89 -7.06 12.68
N ALA A 111 12.92 -7.52 11.97
CA ALA A 111 13.08 -8.91 11.54
C ALA A 111 13.98 -9.75 12.46
N ARG A 112 14.80 -9.14 13.33
CA ARG A 112 15.86 -9.85 14.05
C ARG A 112 15.90 -9.60 15.56
N HIS A 113 15.32 -8.49 16.05
CA HIS A 113 15.38 -8.18 17.47
C HIS A 113 14.53 -9.18 18.28
N PRO A 114 15.12 -9.91 19.28
CA PRO A 114 14.39 -10.95 20.03
C PRO A 114 13.11 -10.44 20.68
N GLY A 115 13.13 -9.23 21.26
CA GLY A 115 11.94 -8.60 21.87
C GLY A 115 10.81 -8.28 20.89
N ILE A 116 11.00 -8.51 19.58
CA ILE A 116 9.98 -8.35 18.54
C ILE A 116 9.61 -9.68 17.91
N VAL A 117 10.61 -10.51 17.55
CA VAL A 117 10.36 -11.74 16.78
C VAL A 117 10.09 -12.95 17.66
N ALA A 118 10.49 -12.92 18.93
CA ALA A 118 10.31 -14.04 19.88
C ALA A 118 9.13 -13.83 20.83
N VAL A 119 8.16 -12.96 20.49
CA VAL A 119 6.98 -12.70 21.32
C VAL A 119 5.72 -13.24 20.65
N HIS A 120 4.76 -13.66 21.46
CA HIS A 120 3.45 -14.09 20.98
C HIS A 120 2.40 -12.98 21.16
N PRO A 121 1.51 -12.74 20.19
CA PRO A 121 0.51 -11.65 20.27
C PRO A 121 -0.47 -11.75 21.46
N LEU A 122 -0.68 -12.92 22.02
CA LEU A 122 -1.52 -13.16 23.21
C LEU A 122 -0.69 -13.33 24.49
N GLN A 123 0.59 -13.03 24.45
CA GLN A 123 1.47 -13.03 25.61
C GLN A 123 0.99 -11.99 26.63
N ASP A 124 1.23 -12.25 27.92
CA ASP A 124 0.86 -11.32 28.98
C ASP A 124 1.47 -9.93 28.74
N GLY A 125 0.64 -8.89 28.89
CA GLY A 125 1.05 -7.49 28.72
C GLY A 125 2.27 -7.09 29.53
N ASP A 126 2.48 -7.70 30.69
CA ASP A 126 3.64 -7.46 31.57
C ASP A 126 4.97 -7.85 30.91
N THR A 127 4.93 -8.82 30.02
CA THR A 127 6.11 -9.33 29.34
C THR A 127 6.43 -8.62 28.02
N ILE A 128 5.55 -7.71 27.56
CA ILE A 128 5.68 -6.97 26.30
C ILE A 128 5.64 -5.44 26.50
N GLN A 129 6.05 -4.96 27.67
CA GLN A 129 5.95 -3.52 28.01
C GLN A 129 6.64 -2.61 26.99
N GLY A 130 7.80 -3.01 26.46
CA GLY A 130 8.50 -2.21 25.41
C GLY A 130 7.71 -2.09 24.11
N ILE A 131 6.97 -3.14 23.70
CA ILE A 131 6.10 -3.09 22.53
C ILE A 131 4.91 -2.15 22.78
N LEU A 132 4.29 -2.25 23.96
CA LEU A 132 3.18 -1.39 24.33
C LEU A 132 3.61 0.07 24.46
N GLU A 133 4.81 0.32 24.97
CA GLU A 133 5.40 1.66 25.02
C GLU A 133 5.60 2.25 23.62
N ILE A 134 6.19 1.49 22.68
CA ILE A 134 6.36 1.92 21.29
C ILE A 134 4.99 2.25 20.67
N TYR A 135 3.99 1.43 20.89
CA TYR A 135 2.63 1.66 20.42
C TYR A 135 2.07 2.97 20.98
N TYR A 136 2.17 3.17 22.29
CA TYR A 136 1.68 4.36 22.97
C TYR A 136 2.41 5.62 22.50
N GLN A 137 3.75 5.58 22.38
CA GLN A 137 4.55 6.71 21.92
C GLN A 137 4.26 7.05 20.46
N LEU A 138 4.08 6.05 19.59
CA LEU A 138 3.69 6.29 18.21
C LEU A 138 2.31 6.99 18.13
N GLU A 139 1.37 6.62 19.00
CA GLU A 139 0.10 7.34 19.13
C GLU A 139 0.33 8.82 19.47
N GLN A 140 1.22 9.13 20.44
CA GLN A 140 1.53 10.54 20.78
C GLN A 140 2.12 11.29 19.59
N PHE A 141 3.02 10.67 18.81
CA PHE A 141 3.58 11.31 17.62
C PHE A 141 2.51 11.61 16.58
N LEU A 142 1.61 10.67 16.31
CA LEU A 142 0.55 10.90 15.31
C LEU A 142 -0.50 11.90 15.80
N LYS A 143 -0.76 12.00 17.10
CA LYS A 143 -1.56 13.07 17.68
C LYS A 143 -0.95 14.43 17.39
N GLU A 144 0.36 14.58 17.58
CA GLU A 144 1.06 15.85 17.28
C GLU A 144 1.02 16.14 15.77
N ILE A 145 1.30 15.16 14.92
CA ILE A 145 1.33 15.31 13.46
C ILE A 145 -0.05 15.70 12.91
N SER A 146 -1.14 15.15 13.43
CA SER A 146 -2.51 15.37 12.91
C SER A 146 -3.32 16.42 13.67
N GLY A 147 -2.96 16.68 14.92
CA GLY A 147 -3.75 17.45 15.89
C GLY A 147 -4.93 16.69 16.48
N LEU A 148 -5.23 15.45 16.05
CA LEU A 148 -6.31 14.64 16.59
C LEU A 148 -5.93 14.02 17.95
N ASP A 149 -6.93 13.55 18.69
CA ASP A 149 -6.74 13.25 20.11
C ASP A 149 -6.37 11.80 20.41
N ARG A 150 -6.81 10.83 19.59
CA ARG A 150 -6.56 9.40 19.80
C ARG A 150 -6.35 8.68 18.48
N PHE A 151 -5.53 7.60 18.51
CA PHE A 151 -5.27 6.75 17.35
C PHE A 151 -5.47 5.27 17.64
N SER A 152 -5.84 4.52 16.60
CA SER A 152 -5.83 3.06 16.58
C SER A 152 -4.97 2.57 15.42
N PHE A 153 -4.19 1.51 15.66
CA PHE A 153 -3.33 0.86 14.64
C PHE A 153 -3.84 -0.53 14.25
N GLN A 154 -5.08 -0.86 14.62
CA GLN A 154 -5.65 -2.15 14.27
C GLN A 154 -5.95 -2.32 12.78
N PRO A 155 -6.41 -1.28 12.02
CA PRO A 155 -6.70 -1.47 10.62
C PRO A 155 -5.47 -1.96 9.83
N ALA A 156 -5.65 -3.00 9.02
CA ALA A 156 -4.58 -3.65 8.27
C ALA A 156 -4.13 -2.87 7.02
N GLY A 157 -4.70 -1.70 6.76
CA GLY A 157 -4.39 -0.82 5.65
C GLY A 157 -5.42 0.29 5.51
N GLY A 158 -5.25 1.16 4.49
CA GLY A 158 -6.11 2.34 4.30
C GLY A 158 -7.59 1.99 4.11
N ALA A 159 -7.91 1.03 3.26
CA ALA A 159 -9.31 0.64 3.03
C ALA A 159 -10.02 0.17 4.31
N GLN A 160 -9.32 -0.57 5.18
CA GLN A 160 -9.89 -0.97 6.46
C GLN A 160 -9.98 0.20 7.44
N ALA A 161 -9.04 1.16 7.40
CA ALA A 161 -9.14 2.38 8.19
C ALA A 161 -10.35 3.23 7.78
N ILE A 162 -10.60 3.39 6.47
CA ILE A 162 -11.80 4.06 5.95
C ILE A 162 -13.07 3.32 6.39
N PHE A 163 -13.07 1.98 6.31
CA PHE A 163 -14.18 1.16 6.81
C PHE A 163 -14.45 1.41 8.31
N CYS A 164 -13.40 1.45 9.13
CA CYS A 164 -13.52 1.75 10.56
C CYS A 164 -14.05 3.16 10.80
N ASN A 165 -13.59 4.16 10.04
CA ASN A 165 -14.12 5.53 10.12
C ASN A 165 -15.61 5.57 9.78
N ALA A 166 -16.06 4.80 8.80
CA ALA A 166 -17.48 4.66 8.45
C ALA A 166 -18.28 3.98 9.60
N CYS A 167 -17.72 2.94 10.22
CA CYS A 167 -18.34 2.28 11.38
C CYS A 167 -18.43 3.21 12.60
N ILE A 168 -17.39 4.02 12.85
CA ILE A 168 -17.40 5.04 13.94
C ILE A 168 -18.44 6.11 13.64
N SER A 169 -18.54 6.58 12.39
CA SER A 169 -19.59 7.53 11.99
C SER A 169 -20.99 6.98 12.27
N ARG A 170 -21.22 5.70 12.00
CA ARG A 170 -22.48 5.02 12.30
C ARG A 170 -22.74 4.94 13.80
N ALA A 171 -21.75 4.52 14.59
CA ALA A 171 -21.86 4.40 16.03
C ALA A 171 -22.15 5.78 16.67
N TYR A 172 -21.48 6.82 16.19
CA TYR A 172 -21.69 8.20 16.64
C TYR A 172 -23.11 8.66 16.37
N HIS A 173 -23.60 8.57 15.13
CA HIS A 173 -24.96 9.00 14.78
C HIS A 173 -26.03 8.13 15.48
N ALA A 174 -25.81 6.83 15.60
CA ALA A 174 -26.71 5.94 16.31
C ALA A 174 -26.81 6.30 17.81
N SER A 175 -25.70 6.67 18.45
CA SER A 175 -25.69 7.10 19.86
C SER A 175 -26.47 8.39 20.11
N ARG A 176 -26.72 9.17 19.05
CA ARG A 176 -27.51 10.41 19.07
C ARG A 176 -28.96 10.21 18.61
N GLY A 177 -29.36 8.98 18.28
CA GLY A 177 -30.68 8.69 17.71
C GLY A 177 -30.84 9.02 16.22
N GLU A 178 -29.78 9.41 15.52
CA GLU A 178 -29.75 9.90 14.14
C GLU A 178 -29.54 8.75 13.12
N ARG A 179 -30.31 7.66 13.25
CA ARG A 179 -30.15 6.46 12.39
C ARG A 179 -30.49 6.68 10.92
N GLN A 180 -31.20 7.77 10.59
CA GLN A 180 -31.50 8.19 9.22
C GLN A 180 -30.25 8.64 8.46
N ARG A 181 -29.16 8.99 9.13
CA ARG A 181 -27.89 9.38 8.50
C ARG A 181 -27.17 8.15 7.91
N ASN A 182 -27.50 7.87 6.67
CA ASN A 182 -27.07 6.67 5.94
C ASN A 182 -26.39 6.98 4.60
N GLU A 183 -26.00 8.24 4.37
CA GLU A 183 -25.31 8.68 3.14
C GLU A 183 -23.91 9.19 3.48
N ILE A 184 -22.92 8.81 2.64
CA ILE A 184 -21.55 9.33 2.67
C ILE A 184 -21.29 10.02 1.33
N ILE A 185 -20.70 11.22 1.39
CA ILE A 185 -20.25 11.96 0.20
C ILE A 185 -18.73 11.79 0.09
N THR A 186 -18.27 11.49 -1.13
CA THR A 186 -16.84 11.43 -1.48
C THR A 186 -16.61 12.05 -2.85
N THR A 187 -15.36 12.13 -3.29
CA THR A 187 -14.97 12.70 -4.57
C THR A 187 -14.39 11.64 -5.48
N ILE A 188 -14.53 11.78 -6.78
CA ILE A 188 -14.10 10.75 -7.74
C ILE A 188 -12.57 10.61 -7.80
N PHE A 189 -11.82 11.69 -7.58
CA PHE A 189 -10.36 11.65 -7.55
C PHE A 189 -9.78 11.26 -6.20
N SER A 190 -10.61 11.07 -5.17
CA SER A 190 -10.20 10.35 -3.96
C SER A 190 -9.95 8.87 -4.27
N HIS A 191 -9.18 8.20 -3.41
CA HIS A 191 -8.95 6.77 -3.58
C HIS A 191 -10.28 5.99 -3.63
N PRO A 192 -10.45 5.00 -4.52
CA PRO A 192 -11.71 4.23 -4.66
C PRO A 192 -12.22 3.61 -3.36
N ALA A 193 -11.34 3.35 -2.38
CA ALA A 193 -11.75 2.88 -1.06
C ALA A 193 -12.65 3.88 -0.30
N ASN A 194 -12.61 5.18 -0.62
CA ASN A 194 -13.49 6.18 0.00
C ASN A 194 -14.95 6.01 -0.44
N ALA A 195 -15.20 5.32 -1.54
CA ALA A 195 -16.54 4.90 -1.94
C ALA A 195 -16.83 3.46 -1.49
N ALA A 196 -15.91 2.51 -1.76
CA ALA A 196 -16.14 1.09 -1.54
C ALA A 196 -16.26 0.71 -0.06
N SER A 197 -15.43 1.28 0.82
CA SER A 197 -15.44 0.93 2.24
C SER A 197 -16.68 1.41 2.98
N PRO A 198 -17.17 2.67 2.79
CA PRO A 198 -18.47 3.06 3.33
C PRO A 198 -19.64 2.25 2.75
N ALA A 199 -19.63 1.92 1.46
CA ALA A 199 -20.64 1.04 0.87
C ALA A 199 -20.66 -0.34 1.55
N THR A 200 -19.48 -0.93 1.79
CA THR A 200 -19.33 -2.19 2.55
C THR A 200 -19.87 -2.04 3.99
N ALA A 201 -19.69 -0.87 4.61
CA ALA A 201 -20.29 -0.56 5.91
C ALA A 201 -21.81 -0.31 5.82
N GLY A 202 -22.45 -0.39 4.64
CA GLY A 202 -23.88 -0.28 4.41
C GLY A 202 -24.39 1.16 4.24
N TYR A 203 -23.51 2.09 3.86
CA TYR A 203 -23.90 3.44 3.47
C TYR A 203 -24.25 3.51 1.98
N LYS A 204 -25.14 4.44 1.64
CA LYS A 204 -25.25 4.94 0.27
C LYS A 204 -24.13 5.93 0.03
N VAL A 205 -23.45 5.81 -1.11
CA VAL A 205 -22.33 6.70 -1.44
C VAL A 205 -22.71 7.63 -2.57
N ILE A 206 -22.48 8.92 -2.36
CA ILE A 206 -22.60 9.97 -3.36
C ILE A 206 -21.19 10.36 -3.76
N THR A 207 -20.85 10.19 -5.03
CA THR A 207 -19.53 10.52 -5.56
C THR A 207 -19.62 11.80 -6.40
N LEU A 208 -18.87 12.83 -5.96
CA LEU A 208 -18.83 14.12 -6.64
C LEU A 208 -17.84 14.07 -7.81
N MET A 209 -18.23 14.63 -8.93
CA MET A 209 -17.34 14.85 -10.07
C MET A 209 -16.47 16.10 -9.82
N PRO A 210 -15.28 16.21 -10.45
CA PRO A 210 -14.49 17.41 -10.37
C PRO A 210 -15.09 18.54 -11.21
N ASP A 211 -14.75 19.77 -10.87
CA ASP A 211 -14.97 20.92 -11.74
C ASP A 211 -14.02 20.90 -12.95
N GLU A 212 -14.14 21.90 -13.83
CA GLU A 212 -13.31 22.03 -15.04
C GLU A 212 -11.80 22.18 -14.74
N ASN A 213 -11.44 22.62 -13.55
CA ASN A 213 -10.05 22.78 -13.06
C ASN A 213 -9.51 21.53 -12.36
N GLY A 214 -10.35 20.50 -12.16
CA GLY A 214 -9.99 19.26 -11.49
C GLY A 214 -10.08 19.31 -9.97
N TYR A 215 -10.77 20.30 -9.40
CA TYR A 215 -11.10 20.35 -7.98
C TYR A 215 -12.40 19.65 -7.67
N PRO A 216 -12.58 19.13 -6.46
CA PRO A 216 -13.91 18.77 -5.98
C PRO A 216 -14.87 19.96 -6.09
N ASP A 217 -16.07 19.72 -6.65
CA ASP A 217 -17.09 20.75 -6.80
C ASP A 217 -17.77 21.03 -5.45
N LEU A 218 -17.53 22.20 -4.88
CA LEU A 218 -18.11 22.62 -3.61
C LEU A 218 -19.64 22.84 -3.68
N GLU A 219 -20.13 23.40 -4.77
CA GLU A 219 -21.56 23.67 -4.91
C GLU A 219 -22.33 22.36 -5.10
N ALA A 220 -21.78 21.42 -5.86
CA ALA A 220 -22.33 20.07 -5.96
C ALA A 220 -22.34 19.36 -4.59
N MET A 221 -21.29 19.53 -3.78
CA MET A 221 -21.25 18.99 -2.43
C MET A 221 -22.32 19.61 -1.54
N LYS A 222 -22.48 20.93 -1.54
CA LYS A 222 -23.55 21.62 -0.78
C LYS A 222 -24.94 21.16 -1.20
N ALA A 223 -25.16 20.96 -2.50
CA ALA A 223 -26.44 20.45 -3.00
C ALA A 223 -26.71 18.99 -2.61
N ALA A 224 -25.67 18.18 -2.40
CA ALA A 224 -25.78 16.78 -1.97
C ALA A 224 -25.98 16.63 -0.46
N LEU A 225 -25.65 17.65 0.34
CA LEU A 225 -25.82 17.62 1.79
C LEU A 225 -27.30 17.57 2.20
N SER A 226 -27.64 16.70 3.11
CA SER A 226 -29.00 16.54 3.67
C SER A 226 -28.97 16.01 5.10
N GLU A 227 -30.12 15.89 5.73
CA GLU A 227 -30.26 15.24 7.05
C GLU A 227 -29.91 13.76 7.03
N ARG A 228 -29.78 13.14 5.85
CA ARG A 228 -29.31 11.78 5.67
C ARG A 228 -27.78 11.67 5.56
N THR A 229 -27.08 12.78 5.40
CA THR A 229 -25.63 12.78 5.27
C THR A 229 -24.99 12.46 6.61
N ALA A 230 -24.29 11.35 6.71
CA ALA A 230 -23.54 10.93 7.89
C ALA A 230 -22.12 11.52 7.90
N GLY A 231 -21.51 11.69 6.72
CA GLY A 231 -20.17 12.27 6.64
C GLY A 231 -19.70 12.53 5.23
N ILE A 232 -18.60 13.31 5.14
CA ILE A 232 -17.81 13.48 3.93
C ILE A 232 -16.45 12.80 4.11
N PHE A 233 -16.03 12.01 3.09
CA PHE A 233 -14.77 11.27 3.09
C PHE A 233 -13.92 11.78 1.92
N ILE A 234 -12.90 12.58 2.21
CA ILE A 234 -12.17 13.38 1.21
C ILE A 234 -10.66 13.19 1.39
N THR A 235 -9.98 13.11 0.25
CA THR A 235 -8.52 13.20 0.16
C THR A 235 -8.13 14.63 -0.24
N ASN A 236 -7.05 15.17 0.34
CA ASN A 236 -6.50 16.45 -0.09
C ASN A 236 -4.97 16.48 0.14
N PRO A 237 -4.12 16.55 -0.91
CA PRO A 237 -4.54 16.59 -2.31
C PRO A 237 -5.13 15.26 -2.78
N GLU A 238 -5.95 15.32 -3.81
CA GLU A 238 -6.43 14.14 -4.52
C GLU A 238 -5.35 13.59 -5.46
N ASP A 239 -5.65 12.50 -6.18
CA ASP A 239 -4.74 11.83 -7.13
C ASP A 239 -4.14 12.76 -8.20
N THR A 240 -4.74 13.91 -8.44
CA THR A 240 -4.19 14.96 -9.32
C THR A 240 -2.96 15.66 -8.74
N GLY A 241 -2.75 15.55 -7.42
CA GLY A 241 -1.71 16.27 -6.69
C GLY A 241 -2.00 17.75 -6.46
N ILE A 242 -3.19 18.23 -6.82
CA ILE A 242 -3.59 19.63 -6.62
C ILE A 242 -4.18 19.78 -5.22
N TYR A 243 -3.61 20.67 -4.41
CA TYR A 243 -4.16 20.97 -3.09
C TYR A 243 -5.41 21.84 -3.20
N ASN A 244 -6.53 21.39 -2.68
CA ASN A 244 -7.77 22.17 -2.61
C ASN A 244 -7.67 23.17 -1.45
N SER A 245 -7.42 24.44 -1.78
CA SER A 245 -7.34 25.53 -0.79
C SER A 245 -8.69 25.88 -0.15
N ARG A 246 -9.81 25.44 -0.72
CA ARG A 246 -11.15 25.65 -0.17
C ARG A 246 -11.62 24.50 0.72
N ILE A 247 -10.74 23.59 1.11
CA ILE A 247 -11.11 22.39 1.90
C ILE A 247 -11.82 22.76 3.22
N GLU A 248 -11.48 23.88 3.84
CA GLU A 248 -12.14 24.36 5.05
C GLU A 248 -13.63 24.68 4.81
N GLU A 249 -14.00 25.16 3.61
CA GLU A 249 -15.40 25.43 3.25
C GLU A 249 -16.19 24.11 3.12
N PHE A 250 -15.56 23.05 2.62
CA PHE A 250 -16.17 21.71 2.58
C PHE A 250 -16.47 21.22 3.99
N VAL A 251 -15.50 21.32 4.89
CA VAL A 251 -15.65 20.89 6.29
C VAL A 251 -16.72 21.69 7.01
N LYS A 252 -16.72 23.01 6.90
CA LYS A 252 -17.73 23.90 7.49
C LYS A 252 -19.14 23.59 6.99
N SER A 253 -19.30 23.36 5.69
CA SER A 253 -20.60 23.04 5.09
C SER A 253 -21.12 21.68 5.59
N ALA A 254 -20.26 20.68 5.68
CA ALA A 254 -20.61 19.35 6.19
C ALA A 254 -21.02 19.42 7.68
N HIS A 255 -20.26 20.13 8.51
CA HIS A 255 -20.61 20.34 9.92
C HIS A 255 -21.92 21.09 10.11
N ALA A 256 -22.19 22.10 9.27
CA ALA A 256 -23.48 22.82 9.31
C ALA A 256 -24.66 21.90 9.01
N ALA A 257 -24.47 20.85 8.22
CA ALA A 257 -25.45 19.80 7.97
C ALA A 257 -25.46 18.69 9.04
N GLY A 258 -24.60 18.76 10.07
CA GLY A 258 -24.46 17.76 11.13
C GLY A 258 -23.68 16.50 10.72
N ALA A 259 -22.99 16.53 9.59
CA ALA A 259 -22.19 15.42 9.08
C ALA A 259 -20.76 15.45 9.65
N LEU A 260 -20.12 14.27 9.80
CA LEU A 260 -18.73 14.14 10.19
C LEU A 260 -17.79 14.30 8.99
N CYS A 261 -16.57 14.74 9.25
CA CYS A 261 -15.55 14.97 8.23
C CYS A 261 -14.37 14.02 8.43
N VAL A 262 -14.08 13.19 7.41
CA VAL A 262 -12.99 12.22 7.41
C VAL A 262 -11.94 12.63 6.39
N TYR A 263 -10.71 12.82 6.84
CA TYR A 263 -9.57 13.14 6.00
C TYR A 263 -8.80 11.87 5.65
N ASP A 264 -8.87 11.49 4.40
CA ASP A 264 -7.98 10.47 3.86
C ASP A 264 -6.58 11.08 3.64
N GLN A 265 -5.68 10.80 4.56
CA GLN A 265 -4.26 11.12 4.50
C GLN A 265 -3.43 9.84 4.36
N ALA A 266 -3.97 8.83 3.65
CA ALA A 266 -3.23 7.60 3.36
C ALA A 266 -1.84 7.90 2.79
N ASN A 267 -1.76 8.95 1.98
CA ASN A 267 -0.53 9.62 1.58
C ASN A 267 -0.49 11.02 2.22
N ALA A 268 0.55 11.28 2.99
CA ALA A 268 0.80 12.58 3.62
C ALA A 268 2.20 13.13 3.27
N ASN A 269 2.81 12.69 2.17
CA ASN A 269 4.19 13.03 1.80
C ASN A 269 4.43 14.52 1.63
N GLY A 270 3.43 15.29 1.20
CA GLY A 270 3.54 16.74 1.08
C GLY A 270 3.04 17.54 2.29
N LEU A 271 2.61 16.88 3.37
CA LEU A 271 1.84 17.51 4.44
C LEU A 271 2.47 17.40 5.83
N LEU A 272 3.37 16.44 6.09
CA LEU A 272 3.96 16.23 7.41
C LEU A 272 4.69 17.50 7.89
N GLY A 273 4.33 17.96 9.10
CA GLY A 273 4.88 19.17 9.68
C GLY A 273 4.47 20.48 8.99
N ILE A 274 3.55 20.42 8.01
CA ILE A 274 3.06 21.59 7.23
C ILE A 274 1.58 21.86 7.50
N ALA A 275 0.72 20.82 7.41
CA ALA A 275 -0.72 20.96 7.62
C ALA A 275 -1.26 19.83 8.48
N ARG A 276 -2.19 20.15 9.37
CA ARG A 276 -2.78 19.24 10.33
C ARG A 276 -4.29 19.11 10.10
N ALA A 277 -4.80 17.88 10.22
CA ALA A 277 -6.22 17.59 10.01
C ALA A 277 -7.14 18.41 10.94
N LYS A 278 -6.73 18.59 12.20
CA LYS A 278 -7.51 19.32 13.21
C LYS A 278 -7.71 20.80 12.88
N GLU A 279 -6.68 21.48 12.37
CA GLU A 279 -6.76 22.91 12.06
C GLU A 279 -7.73 23.18 10.90
N VAL A 280 -7.87 22.22 9.97
CA VAL A 280 -8.86 22.28 8.90
C VAL A 280 -10.27 21.98 9.43
N GLY A 281 -10.39 21.33 10.60
CA GLY A 281 -11.65 20.97 11.24
C GLY A 281 -12.10 19.53 11.02
N PHE A 282 -11.27 18.65 10.50
CA PHE A 282 -11.61 17.23 10.34
C PHE A 282 -11.82 16.53 11.69
N ASP A 283 -12.81 15.63 11.73
CA ASP A 283 -13.16 14.85 12.92
C ASP A 283 -12.34 13.56 13.04
N MET A 284 -11.96 13.02 11.91
CA MET A 284 -11.19 11.79 11.79
C MET A 284 -10.18 11.90 10.64
N CYS A 285 -9.09 11.15 10.76
CA CYS A 285 -8.16 10.95 9.64
C CYS A 285 -7.63 9.52 9.62
N HIS A 286 -6.89 9.16 8.58
CA HIS A 286 -6.01 8.00 8.64
C HIS A 286 -4.73 8.23 7.85
N PHE A 287 -3.64 7.59 8.31
CA PHE A 287 -2.35 7.52 7.63
C PHE A 287 -2.05 6.09 7.24
N ASN A 288 -1.49 5.87 6.07
CA ASN A 288 -0.90 4.58 5.75
C ASN A 288 0.58 4.56 6.15
N LEU A 289 0.89 3.85 7.24
CA LEU A 289 2.27 3.78 7.76
C LEU A 289 3.23 3.14 6.74
N HIS A 290 2.71 2.29 5.88
CA HIS A 290 3.43 1.63 4.80
C HIS A 290 3.69 2.52 3.55
N LYS A 291 3.20 3.75 3.54
CA LYS A 291 3.48 4.77 2.52
C LYS A 291 4.44 5.82 3.08
N THR A 292 3.90 6.91 3.59
CA THR A 292 4.64 8.11 4.04
C THR A 292 5.68 7.82 5.12
N PHE A 293 5.41 6.87 6.04
CA PHE A 293 6.26 6.60 7.20
C PHE A 293 7.32 5.52 6.95
N SER A 294 7.68 5.28 5.71
CA SER A 294 8.82 4.45 5.30
C SER A 294 8.82 3.03 5.89
N ALA A 295 7.63 2.42 5.97
CA ALA A 295 7.44 1.05 6.41
C ALA A 295 6.81 0.19 5.29
N PRO A 296 7.47 0.03 4.14
CA PRO A 296 6.92 -0.66 2.98
C PRO A 296 6.52 -2.09 3.31
N HIS A 297 5.49 -2.59 2.61
CA HIS A 297 4.88 -3.89 2.87
C HIS A 297 5.03 -4.89 1.71
N GLY A 298 6.01 -4.68 0.82
CA GLY A 298 6.33 -5.62 -0.27
C GLY A 298 5.17 -5.85 -1.23
N SER A 299 4.45 -4.81 -1.62
CA SER A 299 3.33 -4.85 -2.58
C SER A 299 2.18 -5.76 -2.16
N GLN A 300 1.52 -5.64 -1.09
CA GLN A 300 0.38 -6.40 -0.54
C GLN A 300 0.71 -7.26 0.70
N GLY A 301 1.91 -7.12 1.25
CA GLY A 301 2.22 -7.71 2.55
C GLY A 301 1.51 -7.00 3.71
N PRO A 302 1.85 -7.35 4.94
CA PRO A 302 1.27 -6.75 6.14
C PRO A 302 1.46 -5.24 6.18
N ALA A 303 0.37 -4.49 6.36
CA ALA A 303 0.32 -3.03 6.38
C ALA A 303 -0.36 -2.51 7.65
N VAL A 304 -0.46 -1.19 7.80
CA VAL A 304 -1.25 -0.53 8.85
C VAL A 304 -1.86 0.75 8.30
N GLY A 305 -3.16 0.92 8.52
CA GLY A 305 -3.88 2.18 8.41
C GLY A 305 -4.07 2.77 9.81
N ALA A 306 -3.18 3.69 10.22
CA ALA A 306 -3.30 4.37 11.50
C ALA A 306 -4.47 5.37 11.44
N MET A 307 -5.55 5.09 12.15
CA MET A 307 -6.73 5.95 12.16
C MET A 307 -6.78 6.84 13.40
N GLY A 308 -6.98 8.14 13.18
CA GLY A 308 -7.08 9.15 14.22
C GLY A 308 -8.49 9.71 14.34
N VAL A 309 -8.88 10.06 15.57
CA VAL A 309 -10.18 10.63 15.87
C VAL A 309 -10.07 11.77 16.89
N ARG A 310 -11.01 12.71 16.83
CA ARG A 310 -11.17 13.72 17.89
C ARG A 310 -11.72 13.07 19.19
N LYS A 311 -11.61 13.79 20.30
CA LYS A 311 -11.88 13.30 21.66
C LYS A 311 -13.25 12.64 21.81
N GLU A 312 -14.30 13.26 21.27
CA GLU A 312 -15.68 12.78 21.39
C GLU A 312 -15.93 11.44 20.69
N LEU A 313 -15.11 11.12 19.69
CA LEU A 313 -15.19 9.87 18.93
C LEU A 313 -14.31 8.76 19.50
N ALA A 314 -13.42 9.08 20.45
CA ALA A 314 -12.44 8.15 21.00
C ALA A 314 -13.07 6.90 21.66
N LYS A 315 -14.26 7.03 22.22
CA LYS A 315 -15.00 5.93 22.85
C LYS A 315 -15.43 4.84 21.85
N PHE A 316 -15.54 5.18 20.56
CA PHE A 316 -15.91 4.25 19.50
C PHE A 316 -14.71 3.53 18.85
N LEU A 317 -13.47 3.89 19.20
CA LEU A 317 -12.27 3.26 18.63
C LEU A 317 -12.31 1.73 18.78
N PRO A 318 -11.70 0.99 17.83
CA PRO A 318 -11.54 -0.46 17.95
C PRO A 318 -10.80 -0.86 19.23
N ILE A 319 -11.19 -1.98 19.82
CA ILE A 319 -10.53 -2.57 20.99
C ILE A 319 -9.57 -3.71 20.60
N PRO A 320 -8.45 -3.88 21.36
CA PRO A 320 -8.02 -3.05 22.50
C PRO A 320 -7.36 -1.74 22.06
N THR A 321 -7.34 -0.76 22.96
CA THR A 321 -6.43 0.39 22.89
C THR A 321 -5.27 0.17 23.85
N VAL A 322 -4.13 0.85 23.62
CA VAL A 322 -3.01 0.82 24.56
C VAL A 322 -3.10 2.04 25.47
N GLU A 323 -3.11 1.80 26.78
CA GLU A 323 -3.21 2.84 27.80
C GLU A 323 -2.00 2.81 28.74
N PHE A 324 -1.77 3.94 29.44
CA PHE A 324 -0.72 4.09 30.46
C PHE A 324 -1.32 4.58 31.76
N ASN A 325 -1.06 3.89 32.87
CA ASN A 325 -1.61 4.22 34.19
C ASN A 325 -0.62 4.94 35.13
N GLY A 326 0.46 5.47 34.58
CA GLY A 326 1.54 6.13 35.34
C GLY A 326 2.69 5.20 35.76
N GLY A 327 2.56 3.90 35.61
CA GLY A 327 3.60 2.93 35.95
C GLY A 327 3.76 1.82 34.92
N LYS A 328 2.69 1.53 34.18
CA LYS A 328 2.62 0.37 33.29
C LYS A 328 1.72 0.63 32.10
N TYR A 329 2.13 0.12 30.94
CA TYR A 329 1.29 0.07 29.73
C TYR A 329 0.40 -1.18 29.76
N TYR A 330 -0.85 -1.05 29.31
CA TYR A 330 -1.79 -2.16 29.27
C TYR A 330 -2.75 -2.08 28.08
N LEU A 331 -3.33 -3.23 27.73
CA LEU A 331 -4.36 -3.34 26.70
C LEU A 331 -5.74 -3.15 27.32
N ASP A 332 -6.44 -2.07 26.94
CA ASP A 332 -7.79 -1.80 27.42
C ASP A 332 -8.85 -2.38 26.48
N TYR A 333 -9.56 -3.38 26.97
CA TYR A 333 -10.70 -4.02 26.32
C TYR A 333 -12.05 -3.52 26.82
N SER A 334 -12.08 -2.70 27.88
CA SER A 334 -13.29 -2.28 28.59
C SER A 334 -13.91 -1.02 27.99
N ARG A 335 -14.30 -1.09 26.71
CA ARG A 335 -14.88 0.03 25.96
C ARG A 335 -16.24 -0.37 25.37
N PRO A 336 -17.35 -0.21 26.11
CA PRO A 336 -18.67 -0.73 25.72
C PRO A 336 -19.26 -0.07 24.46
N GLU A 337 -18.85 1.16 24.13
CA GLU A 337 -19.32 1.88 22.94
C GLU A 337 -18.42 1.65 21.71
N SER A 338 -17.31 0.90 21.85
CA SER A 338 -16.40 0.58 20.77
C SER A 338 -17.11 -0.12 19.61
N ILE A 339 -16.64 0.13 18.37
CA ILE A 339 -17.05 -0.65 17.19
C ILE A 339 -16.57 -2.11 17.23
N GLY A 340 -15.88 -2.52 18.29
CA GLY A 340 -15.40 -3.87 18.49
C GLY A 340 -14.01 -4.13 17.89
N ARG A 341 -13.66 -5.40 17.73
CA ARG A 341 -12.40 -5.80 17.11
C ARG A 341 -12.53 -5.79 15.59
N VAL A 342 -11.59 -5.15 14.92
CA VAL A 342 -11.56 -5.08 13.45
C VAL A 342 -10.48 -5.98 12.83
N LYS A 343 -9.57 -6.49 13.68
CA LYS A 343 -8.50 -7.41 13.32
C LYS A 343 -8.14 -8.31 14.50
N PHE A 344 -7.48 -9.44 14.23
CA PHE A 344 -6.81 -10.23 15.26
C PHE A 344 -5.68 -9.40 15.91
N PHE A 345 -5.53 -9.53 17.22
CA PHE A 345 -4.53 -8.85 18.04
C PHE A 345 -4.72 -7.31 18.06
N PHE A 346 -3.67 -6.57 18.37
CA PHE A 346 -3.72 -5.10 18.53
C PHE A 346 -2.95 -4.34 17.46
N GLY A 347 -2.58 -4.98 16.36
CA GLY A 347 -1.95 -4.36 15.20
C GLY A 347 -0.80 -5.17 14.62
N ASN A 348 -0.16 -4.64 13.57
CA ASN A 348 1.00 -5.23 12.92
C ASN A 348 2.28 -4.57 13.47
N ILE A 349 2.82 -5.11 14.54
CA ILE A 349 3.91 -4.53 15.32
C ILE A 349 5.18 -4.23 14.50
N PRO A 350 5.66 -5.12 13.60
CA PRO A 350 6.81 -4.78 12.77
C PRO A 350 6.65 -3.51 11.94
N VAL A 351 5.45 -3.25 11.40
CA VAL A 351 5.16 -2.02 10.65
C VAL A 351 5.12 -0.79 11.56
N LEU A 352 4.52 -0.93 12.75
CA LEU A 352 4.50 0.14 13.76
C LEU A 352 5.91 0.52 14.18
N LEU A 353 6.76 -0.49 14.46
CA LEU A 353 8.14 -0.29 14.85
C LEU A 353 8.94 0.45 13.79
N LYS A 354 8.79 0.06 12.51
CA LYS A 354 9.49 0.73 11.41
C LYS A 354 9.06 2.20 11.30
N ALA A 355 7.77 2.48 11.34
CA ALA A 355 7.26 3.85 11.31
C ALA A 355 7.72 4.67 12.54
N TYR A 356 7.68 4.08 13.73
CA TYR A 356 8.18 4.69 14.96
C TYR A 356 9.66 5.05 14.84
N ALA A 357 10.49 4.12 14.39
CA ALA A 357 11.92 4.34 14.22
C ALA A 357 12.19 5.44 13.17
N TRP A 358 11.44 5.49 12.07
CA TRP A 358 11.56 6.52 11.05
C TRP A 358 11.26 7.92 11.59
N ILE A 359 10.16 8.07 12.35
CA ILE A 359 9.81 9.34 13.00
C ILE A 359 10.91 9.75 13.99
N ARG A 360 11.42 8.81 14.78
CA ARG A 360 12.48 9.05 15.76
C ARG A 360 13.80 9.49 15.12
N GLN A 361 14.13 8.96 13.95
CA GLN A 361 15.35 9.35 13.22
C GLN A 361 15.26 10.76 12.67
N LEU A 362 14.08 11.18 12.20
CA LEU A 362 13.88 12.47 11.57
C LEU A 362 13.63 13.60 12.58
N GLY A 363 12.87 13.31 13.63
CA GLY A 363 12.37 14.36 14.52
C GLY A 363 11.38 15.30 13.83
N ALA A 364 11.00 16.37 14.50
CA ALA A 364 10.00 17.32 14.00
C ALA A 364 10.49 18.06 12.75
N ASP A 365 11.74 18.52 12.77
CA ASP A 365 12.32 19.26 11.64
C ASP A 365 12.49 18.39 10.41
N GLY A 366 13.02 17.15 10.59
CA GLY A 366 13.17 16.20 9.49
C GLY A 366 11.84 15.80 8.86
N LEU A 367 10.76 15.67 9.62
CA LEU A 367 9.42 15.40 9.07
C LEU A 367 8.95 16.53 8.14
N LYS A 368 9.23 17.78 8.49
CA LYS A 368 8.95 18.93 7.63
C LYS A 368 9.84 18.94 6.38
N GLU A 369 11.12 18.66 6.56
CA GLU A 369 12.09 18.63 5.46
C GLU A 369 11.75 17.55 4.42
N VAL A 370 11.36 16.34 4.83
CA VAL A 370 10.95 15.28 3.89
C VAL A 370 9.73 15.70 3.07
N SER A 371 8.75 16.38 3.67
CA SER A 371 7.59 16.90 2.94
C SER A 371 7.98 17.96 1.93
N GLN A 372 8.84 18.90 2.31
CA GLN A 372 9.35 19.93 1.40
C GLN A 372 10.13 19.30 0.25
N CYS A 373 11.00 18.33 0.53
CA CYS A 373 11.78 17.61 -0.47
C CYS A 373 10.88 16.85 -1.44
N ALA A 374 9.88 16.12 -0.94
CA ALA A 374 8.94 15.38 -1.78
C ALA A 374 8.20 16.31 -2.77
N VAL A 375 7.73 17.47 -2.30
CA VAL A 375 7.06 18.47 -3.14
C VAL A 375 8.00 19.07 -4.18
N LEU A 376 9.25 19.38 -3.80
CA LEU A 376 10.25 19.91 -4.74
C LEU A 376 10.59 18.89 -5.81
N ASN A 377 10.84 17.63 -5.43
CA ASN A 377 11.14 16.54 -6.35
C ASN A 377 9.98 16.30 -7.33
N SER A 378 8.74 16.32 -6.86
CA SER A 378 7.54 16.14 -7.70
C SER A 378 7.44 17.25 -8.77
N ASN A 379 7.57 18.51 -8.37
CA ASN A 379 7.50 19.64 -9.31
C ASN A 379 8.70 19.70 -10.26
N TYR A 380 9.89 19.26 -9.82
CA TYR A 380 11.06 19.12 -10.69
C TYR A 380 10.81 18.06 -11.76
N MET A 381 10.31 16.90 -11.38
CA MET A 381 9.97 15.82 -12.30
C MET A 381 8.87 16.25 -13.28
N GLU A 382 7.81 16.90 -12.80
CA GLU A 382 6.71 17.40 -13.63
C GLU A 382 7.20 18.32 -14.74
N LYS A 383 8.05 19.31 -14.38
CA LYS A 383 8.61 20.27 -15.35
C LYS A 383 9.32 19.56 -16.51
N LYS A 384 9.97 18.43 -16.27
CA LYS A 384 10.68 17.65 -17.28
C LYS A 384 9.76 16.72 -18.08
N ILE A 385 8.81 16.09 -17.40
CA ILE A 385 7.87 15.16 -18.04
C ILE A 385 6.93 15.90 -19.01
N ARG A 386 6.54 17.13 -18.70
CA ARG A 386 5.74 17.98 -19.62
C ARG A 386 6.42 18.24 -20.97
N GLN A 387 7.75 18.06 -21.05
CA GLN A 387 8.51 18.24 -22.29
C GLN A 387 8.62 16.95 -23.12
N ILE A 388 8.06 15.84 -22.66
CA ILE A 388 8.09 14.56 -23.38
C ILE A 388 6.96 14.55 -24.40
N ALA A 389 7.29 14.20 -25.64
CA ALA A 389 6.31 14.10 -26.71
C ALA A 389 5.19 13.10 -26.35
N GLY A 390 3.95 13.46 -26.60
CA GLY A 390 2.80 12.60 -26.35
C GLY A 390 2.27 12.61 -24.91
N VAL A 391 2.97 13.24 -23.95
CA VAL A 391 2.46 13.43 -22.58
C VAL A 391 1.50 14.62 -22.53
N VAL A 392 0.42 14.43 -21.79
CA VAL A 392 -0.54 15.47 -21.43
C VAL A 392 -0.68 15.52 -19.92
N VAL A 393 -0.82 16.71 -19.36
CA VAL A 393 -1.19 16.91 -17.96
C VAL A 393 -2.50 17.66 -17.94
N ARG A 394 -3.56 16.97 -17.58
CA ARG A 394 -4.90 17.56 -17.45
C ARG A 394 -5.02 18.24 -16.09
N HIS A 395 -5.88 19.24 -16.02
CA HIS A 395 -6.22 20.02 -14.82
C HIS A 395 -5.05 20.81 -14.21
N GLY A 396 -5.36 21.87 -13.51
CA GLY A 396 -4.42 22.66 -12.74
C GLY A 396 -3.24 23.24 -13.54
N GLU A 397 -3.48 23.74 -14.75
CA GLU A 397 -2.45 24.39 -15.55
C GLU A 397 -1.84 25.59 -14.79
N GLY A 398 -0.50 25.71 -14.82
CA GLY A 398 0.23 26.74 -14.12
C GLY A 398 0.27 26.60 -12.58
N ARG A 399 -0.36 25.58 -12.00
CA ARG A 399 -0.36 25.34 -10.56
C ARG A 399 0.70 24.33 -10.16
N ARG A 400 1.32 24.57 -9.01
CA ARG A 400 2.22 23.58 -8.40
C ARG A 400 1.42 22.42 -7.84
N ARG A 401 2.03 21.25 -7.86
CA ARG A 401 1.53 20.03 -7.23
C ARG A 401 2.16 19.84 -5.86
N LEU A 402 1.52 19.03 -5.03
CA LEU A 402 2.20 18.53 -3.86
C LEU A 402 3.09 17.32 -4.22
N GLU A 403 2.91 16.19 -3.57
CA GLU A 403 3.82 15.05 -3.67
C GLU A 403 3.73 14.26 -4.97
N GLN A 404 2.63 14.37 -5.71
CA GLN A 404 2.38 13.54 -6.91
C GLN A 404 1.74 14.32 -8.06
N VAL A 405 1.83 13.75 -9.25
CA VAL A 405 1.20 14.31 -10.46
C VAL A 405 0.57 13.20 -11.28
N ARG A 406 -0.67 13.42 -11.71
CA ARG A 406 -1.35 12.56 -12.68
C ARG A 406 -1.09 13.06 -14.10
N TYR A 407 -0.48 12.21 -14.90
CA TYR A 407 -0.18 12.42 -16.32
C TYR A 407 -1.08 11.54 -17.19
N SER A 408 -1.05 11.79 -18.49
CA SER A 408 -1.75 11.00 -19.50
C SER A 408 -0.89 10.78 -20.74
N TRP A 409 -0.93 9.57 -21.28
CA TRP A 409 -0.36 9.21 -22.59
C TRP A 409 -1.42 9.24 -23.70
N GLU A 410 -2.57 9.87 -23.51
CA GLU A 410 -3.66 9.87 -24.49
C GLU A 410 -3.24 10.36 -25.87
N LYS A 411 -2.39 11.40 -25.93
CA LYS A 411 -1.88 11.93 -27.20
C LYS A 411 -0.96 10.91 -27.86
N LEU A 412 -0.01 10.32 -27.14
CA LEU A 412 0.89 9.31 -27.67
C LEU A 412 0.11 8.10 -28.20
N LYS A 413 -0.88 7.62 -27.44
CA LYS A 413 -1.74 6.51 -27.88
C LYS A 413 -2.52 6.84 -29.13
N LYS A 414 -3.08 8.04 -29.22
CA LYS A 414 -3.77 8.50 -30.44
C LYS A 414 -2.84 8.52 -31.65
N ASP A 415 -1.61 8.98 -31.47
CA ASP A 415 -0.65 9.14 -32.57
C ASP A 415 -0.02 7.81 -33.00
N THR A 416 0.21 6.87 -32.08
CA THR A 416 1.04 5.67 -32.32
C THR A 416 0.35 4.34 -32.03
N GLY A 417 -0.77 4.37 -31.30
CA GLY A 417 -1.45 3.17 -30.81
C GLY A 417 -0.80 2.52 -29.60
N VAL A 418 0.31 3.09 -29.05
CA VAL A 418 1.00 2.59 -27.86
C VAL A 418 0.24 3.04 -26.60
N SER A 419 -0.12 2.10 -25.75
CA SER A 419 -0.87 2.36 -24.51
C SER A 419 0.03 2.63 -23.31
N THR A 420 -0.56 3.18 -22.24
CA THR A 420 0.07 3.32 -20.93
C THR A 420 0.67 2.00 -20.42
N ASN A 421 -0.04 0.88 -20.61
CA ASN A 421 0.43 -0.43 -20.21
C ASN A 421 1.62 -0.93 -21.03
N ASP A 422 1.69 -0.58 -22.32
CA ASP A 422 2.84 -0.91 -23.16
C ASP A 422 4.09 -0.18 -22.68
N ILE A 423 3.97 1.12 -22.37
CA ILE A 423 5.05 1.94 -21.82
C ILE A 423 5.49 1.38 -20.45
N ALA A 424 4.53 1.02 -19.57
CA ALA A 424 4.84 0.44 -18.28
C ALA A 424 5.67 -0.84 -18.39
N ARG A 425 5.36 -1.72 -19.34
CA ARG A 425 6.17 -2.91 -19.61
C ARG A 425 7.56 -2.58 -20.17
N ARG A 426 7.64 -1.57 -21.04
CA ARG A 426 8.91 -1.14 -21.62
C ARG A 426 9.88 -0.54 -20.59
N LEU A 427 9.37 0.08 -19.50
CA LEU A 427 10.20 0.55 -18.38
C LEU A 427 11.08 -0.56 -17.80
N ALA A 428 10.55 -1.78 -17.70
CA ALA A 428 11.28 -2.93 -17.18
C ALA A 428 12.54 -3.25 -18.00
N ASP A 429 12.56 -2.98 -19.32
CA ASP A 429 13.72 -3.18 -20.18
C ASP A 429 14.86 -2.20 -19.90
N TYR A 430 14.57 -1.13 -19.18
CA TYR A 430 15.55 -0.15 -18.70
C TYR A 430 15.92 -0.35 -17.22
N GLY A 431 15.43 -1.42 -16.59
CA GLY A 431 15.70 -1.71 -15.19
C GLY A 431 14.92 -0.83 -14.21
N LEU A 432 13.82 -0.24 -14.65
CA LEU A 432 12.93 0.56 -13.79
C LEU A 432 11.70 -0.24 -13.43
N GLN A 433 11.20 -0.02 -12.20
CA GLN A 433 9.93 -0.57 -11.80
C GLN A 433 8.81 0.06 -12.63
N HIS A 434 7.90 -0.76 -13.13
CA HIS A 434 6.74 -0.26 -13.86
C HIS A 434 5.78 0.51 -12.95
N TYR A 435 5.14 1.54 -13.48
CA TYR A 435 4.05 2.22 -12.77
C TYR A 435 2.73 1.45 -12.94
N MET A 436 1.79 1.69 -12.03
CA MET A 436 0.41 1.24 -12.20
C MET A 436 -0.38 2.24 -13.04
N THR A 437 -1.27 1.75 -13.90
CA THR A 437 -2.29 2.60 -14.52
C THR A 437 -3.13 3.25 -13.42
N SER A 438 -3.26 4.57 -13.45
CA SER A 438 -3.99 5.32 -12.43
C SER A 438 -5.50 5.03 -12.49
N HIS A 439 -6.19 5.33 -11.40
CA HIS A 439 -7.64 5.16 -11.29
C HIS A 439 -8.42 6.01 -12.31
N HIS A 440 -9.63 5.59 -12.61
CA HIS A 440 -10.59 6.33 -13.42
C HIS A 440 -10.09 6.72 -14.82
N PRO A 441 -9.68 5.75 -15.66
CA PRO A 441 -9.18 6.01 -17.02
C PRO A 441 -10.23 6.61 -17.96
N TRP A 442 -11.51 6.60 -17.59
CA TRP A 442 -12.58 7.28 -18.33
C TRP A 442 -12.62 8.79 -18.10
N LEU A 443 -12.02 9.30 -17.01
CA LEU A 443 -11.87 10.74 -16.74
C LEU A 443 -10.59 11.31 -17.31
N VAL A 444 -9.50 10.60 -17.12
CA VAL A 444 -8.19 10.90 -17.67
C VAL A 444 -7.75 9.67 -18.47
N PRO A 445 -7.88 9.66 -19.79
CA PRO A 445 -7.49 8.53 -20.63
C PRO A 445 -6.00 8.23 -20.51
N GLU A 446 -5.62 6.95 -20.63
CA GLU A 446 -4.22 6.50 -20.55
C GLU A 446 -3.47 7.11 -19.36
N PRO A 447 -4.01 7.03 -18.14
CA PRO A 447 -3.48 7.75 -16.99
C PRO A 447 -2.29 7.03 -16.37
N PHE A 448 -1.34 7.79 -15.85
CA PHE A 448 -0.30 7.32 -14.95
C PHE A 448 0.01 8.39 -13.92
N THR A 449 0.35 7.97 -12.70
CA THR A 449 0.67 8.89 -11.61
C THR A 449 2.08 8.60 -11.11
N LEU A 450 2.88 9.64 -10.98
CA LEU A 450 4.24 9.53 -10.45
C LEU A 450 4.40 10.37 -9.20
N GLU A 451 5.18 9.85 -8.28
CA GLU A 451 5.46 10.43 -6.98
C GLU A 451 6.92 10.15 -6.58
N PRO A 452 7.86 10.99 -7.03
CA PRO A 452 9.21 10.94 -6.53
C PRO A 452 9.25 11.54 -5.13
N CYS A 453 9.18 10.69 -4.11
CA CYS A 453 9.29 11.14 -2.72
C CYS A 453 10.71 11.66 -2.40
N GLU A 454 10.97 11.99 -1.15
CA GLU A 454 12.29 12.47 -0.69
C GLU A 454 13.39 11.41 -0.83
N SER A 455 13.04 10.13 -1.02
CA SER A 455 14.01 9.04 -1.12
C SER A 455 14.84 9.05 -2.40
N TYR A 456 14.41 9.79 -3.42
CA TYR A 456 15.08 9.82 -4.73
C TYR A 456 15.97 11.03 -4.88
N SER A 457 17.19 10.78 -5.38
CA SER A 457 18.12 11.83 -5.76
C SER A 457 17.69 12.51 -7.07
N LYS A 458 18.29 13.66 -7.35
CA LYS A 458 18.11 14.32 -8.65
C LYS A 458 18.50 13.41 -9.82
N ASP A 459 19.55 12.62 -9.67
CA ASP A 459 20.03 11.71 -10.73
C ASP A 459 19.04 10.57 -10.98
N ASP A 460 18.39 10.01 -9.93
CA ASP A 460 17.34 9.02 -10.07
C ASP A 460 16.13 9.57 -10.85
N ILE A 461 15.72 10.80 -10.51
CA ILE A 461 14.63 11.49 -11.21
C ILE A 461 14.99 11.74 -12.66
N ASP A 462 16.20 12.22 -12.93
CA ASP A 462 16.68 12.49 -14.29
C ASP A 462 16.79 11.20 -15.12
N GLU A 463 17.24 10.09 -14.53
CA GLU A 463 17.25 8.78 -15.15
C GLU A 463 15.84 8.31 -15.52
N TYR A 464 14.89 8.39 -14.58
CA TYR A 464 13.50 8.00 -14.84
C TYR A 464 12.87 8.80 -15.98
N VAL A 465 13.07 10.12 -15.97
CA VAL A 465 12.58 11.02 -17.04
C VAL A 465 13.24 10.72 -18.38
N ALA A 466 14.55 10.45 -18.39
CA ALA A 466 15.28 10.11 -19.62
C ALA A 466 14.76 8.81 -20.25
N VAL A 467 14.45 7.81 -19.43
CA VAL A 467 13.85 6.55 -19.89
C VAL A 467 12.44 6.79 -20.47
N LEU A 468 11.58 7.55 -19.79
CA LEU A 468 10.25 7.88 -20.34
C LEU A 468 10.35 8.62 -21.69
N ARG A 469 11.31 9.55 -21.82
CA ARG A 469 11.57 10.26 -23.07
C ARG A 469 12.04 9.32 -24.18
N GLN A 470 12.92 8.38 -23.84
CA GLN A 470 13.40 7.37 -24.79
C GLN A 470 12.26 6.46 -25.26
N ILE A 471 11.41 5.97 -24.34
CA ILE A 471 10.26 5.12 -24.70
C ILE A 471 9.25 5.90 -25.55
N SER A 472 9.01 7.17 -25.24
CA SER A 472 8.17 8.02 -26.10
C SER A 472 8.75 8.14 -27.52
N LYS A 473 10.07 8.35 -27.64
CA LYS A 473 10.75 8.39 -28.95
C LYS A 473 10.58 7.06 -29.69
N GLU A 474 10.83 5.93 -29.02
CA GLU A 474 10.64 4.58 -29.60
C GLU A 474 9.20 4.37 -30.07
N ALA A 475 8.21 4.84 -29.29
CA ALA A 475 6.79 4.72 -29.66
C ALA A 475 6.45 5.47 -30.94
N TYR A 476 7.07 6.62 -31.22
CA TYR A 476 6.89 7.36 -32.45
C TYR A 476 7.70 6.79 -33.63
N GLU A 477 8.86 6.18 -33.39
CA GLU A 477 9.74 5.65 -34.42
C GLU A 477 9.42 4.17 -34.80
N ASP A 478 9.13 3.33 -33.78
CA ASP A 478 8.78 1.92 -33.93
C ASP A 478 7.78 1.51 -32.82
N PRO A 479 6.48 1.73 -33.02
CA PRO A 479 5.46 1.37 -32.03
C PRO A 479 5.47 -0.11 -31.62
N GLU A 480 5.82 -1.01 -32.54
CA GLU A 480 5.82 -2.45 -32.27
C GLU A 480 6.92 -2.84 -31.27
N LEU A 481 8.05 -2.16 -31.29
CA LEU A 481 9.10 -2.32 -30.30
C LEU A 481 8.54 -2.11 -28.87
N VAL A 482 7.72 -1.09 -28.65
CA VAL A 482 7.15 -0.79 -27.33
C VAL A 482 5.99 -1.73 -26.99
N LYS A 483 5.12 -2.04 -27.95
CA LYS A 483 3.98 -2.93 -27.74
C LYS A 483 4.37 -4.36 -27.38
N ASN A 484 5.49 -4.85 -27.87
CA ASN A 484 5.96 -6.21 -27.64
C ASN A 484 6.94 -6.34 -26.46
N ALA A 485 7.25 -5.25 -25.78
CA ALA A 485 8.06 -5.26 -24.56
C ALA A 485 7.36 -6.06 -23.41
N PRO A 486 8.12 -6.59 -22.44
CA PRO A 486 9.56 -6.43 -22.22
C PRO A 486 10.41 -7.47 -22.96
N TYR A 487 11.68 -7.16 -23.22
CA TYR A 487 12.68 -8.02 -23.86
C TYR A 487 13.79 -8.45 -22.92
N ASN A 488 14.18 -7.58 -21.97
CA ASN A 488 15.32 -7.76 -21.06
C ASN A 488 14.91 -8.27 -19.68
N SER A 489 13.62 -8.48 -19.46
CA SER A 489 13.06 -9.06 -18.24
C SER A 489 12.90 -10.56 -18.36
N VAL A 490 12.85 -11.26 -17.23
CA VAL A 490 12.61 -12.71 -17.17
C VAL A 490 11.24 -13.06 -17.75
N VAL A 491 10.23 -12.28 -17.40
CA VAL A 491 8.86 -12.49 -17.88
C VAL A 491 8.60 -11.60 -19.09
N HIS A 492 8.30 -12.22 -20.22
CA HIS A 492 7.88 -11.55 -21.44
C HIS A 492 6.40 -11.17 -21.39
N LYS A 493 5.92 -10.46 -22.42
CA LYS A 493 4.51 -10.08 -22.54
C LYS A 493 3.61 -11.32 -22.53
N ILE A 494 2.72 -11.38 -21.58
CA ILE A 494 1.69 -12.41 -21.50
C ILE A 494 0.49 -11.96 -22.35
N PRO A 495 0.02 -12.77 -23.32
CA PRO A 495 -1.18 -12.44 -24.11
C PRO A 495 -2.41 -12.27 -23.21
N ALA A 496 -3.12 -11.15 -23.36
CA ALA A 496 -4.26 -10.79 -22.52
C ALA A 496 -5.37 -11.85 -22.43
N PRO A 497 -5.79 -12.53 -23.53
CA PRO A 497 -6.82 -13.56 -23.43
C PRO A 497 -6.48 -14.72 -22.48
N ARG A 498 -5.19 -15.02 -22.29
CA ARG A 498 -4.76 -16.11 -21.41
C ARG A 498 -4.83 -15.75 -19.93
N ILE A 499 -4.77 -14.47 -19.58
CA ILE A 499 -4.86 -14.00 -18.18
C ILE A 499 -6.30 -14.04 -17.69
N ASP A 500 -7.27 -13.79 -18.56
CA ASP A 500 -8.68 -13.65 -18.23
C ASP A 500 -9.45 -14.99 -18.28
N GLU A 501 -8.81 -16.08 -18.64
CA GLU A 501 -9.41 -17.40 -18.71
C GLU A 501 -9.16 -18.20 -17.40
N PRO A 502 -10.16 -18.37 -16.52
CA PRO A 502 -9.96 -19.02 -15.22
C PRO A 502 -9.41 -20.45 -15.33
N GLU A 503 -9.73 -21.15 -16.41
CA GLU A 503 -9.25 -22.52 -16.66
C GLU A 503 -7.75 -22.58 -16.91
N ARG A 504 -7.15 -21.48 -17.37
CA ARG A 504 -5.72 -21.36 -17.64
C ARG A 504 -4.94 -20.81 -16.46
N ILE A 505 -5.62 -20.29 -15.43
CA ILE A 505 -4.98 -19.79 -14.22
C ILE A 505 -4.74 -20.95 -13.25
N ALA A 506 -3.50 -21.39 -13.13
CA ALA A 506 -3.12 -22.41 -12.17
C ALA A 506 -2.69 -21.79 -10.83
N VAL A 507 -3.63 -21.67 -9.89
CA VAL A 507 -3.36 -21.17 -8.53
C VAL A 507 -2.94 -22.26 -7.55
N THR A 508 -2.99 -23.54 -7.97
CA THR A 508 -2.57 -24.69 -7.17
C THR A 508 -1.81 -25.68 -8.03
N TRP A 509 -0.90 -26.44 -7.39
CA TRP A 509 -0.19 -27.53 -8.06
C TRP A 509 -1.12 -28.56 -8.73
N ARG A 510 -2.26 -28.86 -8.09
CA ARG A 510 -3.27 -29.75 -8.66
C ARG A 510 -3.86 -29.21 -9.95
N GLN A 511 -4.14 -27.92 -10.00
CA GLN A 511 -4.68 -27.28 -11.21
C GLN A 511 -3.60 -27.18 -12.29
N TYR A 512 -2.38 -26.85 -11.91
CA TYR A 512 -1.23 -26.82 -12.83
C TYR A 512 -1.04 -28.16 -13.54
N LYS A 513 -1.09 -29.29 -12.82
CA LYS A 513 -0.96 -30.64 -13.41
C LYS A 513 -2.09 -31.03 -14.36
N LYS A 514 -3.22 -30.35 -14.30
CA LYS A 514 -4.36 -30.59 -15.23
C LYS A 514 -4.24 -29.81 -16.53
N ARG A 515 -3.28 -28.91 -16.65
CA ARG A 515 -3.02 -28.17 -17.90
C ARG A 515 -2.50 -29.17 -18.92
N ASP A 516 -3.12 -29.17 -20.10
CA ASP A 516 -2.53 -29.86 -21.24
C ASP A 516 -1.20 -29.21 -21.59
N VAL A 517 -0.13 -30.00 -21.63
CA VAL A 517 1.24 -29.58 -21.88
C VAL A 517 1.45 -29.21 -23.37
N THR A 518 0.39 -28.98 -24.09
CA THR A 518 0.38 -28.83 -25.57
C THR A 518 0.26 -27.37 -26.04
N ASP A 519 0.55 -26.38 -25.16
CA ASP A 519 0.59 -24.95 -25.58
C ASP A 519 1.94 -24.27 -25.28
#